data_b530651808644dd1d3fdf2379e7d4feb
#
_entry.id   b530651808644dd1d3fdf2379e7d4feb
#
_cell.length_a   1.000
_cell.length_b   1.000
_cell.length_c   1.000
_cell.angle_alpha   90.00
_cell.angle_beta   90.00
_cell.angle_gamma   90.00
#
_symmetry.space_group_name_H-M   'P 1'
#
loop_
_entity.id
_entity.type
_entity.pdbx_description
1 polymer ?
#
loop_
_entity_poly.entity_id
_entity_poly.type
_entity_poly.pdbx_seq_one_letter_code
_entity_poly.pdbx_strand_id
1 'polypeptide(L)'
;MWVKLRISILLIISCLFGISIGNLLIVQYEANTFKPWEWKKPPMIINCYGERLSPNYINKSVDFWVMKGENILFVEYEPIKSLCTKRNTISNGVIKIYEGKDITFDSHKTLGLTKRKASITTGMVGANIYIRSGHYTIKNLLTHEMGHALGYTHVNIRGHIMHPITELMDDKFWIP
;
A
#
# COMPACT_ATOMS: atom_id res chain seq x y z
N MET A 1 -6.78 -30.42 -0.14
CA MET A 1 -6.54 -31.52 0.82
C MET A 1 -5.12 -31.53 1.38
N TRP A 2 -4.10 -31.07 0.68
CA TRP A 2 -2.67 -31.07 1.10
C TRP A 2 -2.29 -30.04 2.17
N VAL A 3 -2.99 -28.91 2.25
CA VAL A 3 -2.71 -27.84 3.25
C VAL A 3 -3.03 -28.30 4.69
N LYS A 4 -4.11 -29.06 4.88
CA LYS A 4 -4.49 -29.57 6.21
C LYS A 4 -3.48 -30.58 6.77
N LEU A 5 -2.85 -31.38 5.90
CA LEU A 5 -1.88 -32.39 6.32
C LEU A 5 -0.56 -31.75 6.80
N ARG A 6 -0.11 -30.66 6.14
CA ARG A 6 1.10 -29.93 6.55
C ARG A 6 0.96 -29.22 7.89
N ILE A 7 -0.21 -28.68 8.19
CA ILE A 7 -0.49 -28.02 9.49
C ILE A 7 -0.46 -29.05 10.63
N SER A 8 -1.03 -30.24 10.41
CA SER A 8 -1.04 -31.29 11.41
C SER A 8 0.37 -31.84 11.75
N ILE A 9 1.24 -31.95 10.75
CA ILE A 9 2.64 -32.40 10.95
C ILE A 9 3.45 -31.32 11.72
N LEU A 10 3.26 -30.05 11.43
CA LEU A 10 3.93 -28.96 12.15
C LEU A 10 3.49 -28.87 13.61
N LEU A 11 2.21 -29.10 13.90
CA LEU A 11 1.68 -29.16 15.27
C LEU A 11 2.31 -30.27 16.10
N ILE A 12 2.52 -31.46 15.53
CA ILE A 12 3.12 -32.61 16.21
C ILE A 12 4.60 -32.35 16.52
N ILE A 13 5.36 -31.78 15.57
CA ILE A 13 6.79 -31.49 15.75
C ILE A 13 7.01 -30.40 16.81
N SER A 14 6.13 -29.40 16.92
CA SER A 14 6.29 -28.35 17.92
C SER A 14 5.99 -28.77 19.33
N CYS A 15 5.10 -29.73 19.54
CA CYS A 15 4.87 -30.34 20.86
C CYS A 15 6.08 -31.10 21.37
N LEU A 16 6.90 -31.69 20.48
CA LEU A 16 8.09 -32.45 20.85
C LEU A 16 9.31 -31.56 21.20
N PHE A 17 9.36 -30.34 20.70
CA PHE A 17 10.53 -29.43 20.87
C PHE A 17 10.26 -28.17 21.72
N GLY A 18 9.07 -28.02 22.31
CA GLY A 18 8.72 -26.87 23.17
C GLY A 18 8.80 -25.50 22.47
N ILE A 19 8.78 -25.45 21.12
CA ILE A 19 8.85 -24.21 20.35
C ILE A 19 7.45 -23.61 20.27
N SER A 20 7.31 -22.34 20.65
CA SER A 20 6.05 -21.61 20.53
C SER A 20 5.64 -21.45 19.07
N ILE A 21 4.66 -22.24 18.63
CA ILE A 21 4.12 -22.25 17.26
C ILE A 21 3.56 -20.87 16.86
N GLY A 22 3.10 -20.08 17.82
CA GLY A 22 2.53 -18.76 17.57
C GLY A 22 3.49 -17.84 16.84
N ASN A 23 4.74 -17.75 17.30
CA ASN A 23 5.74 -16.88 16.67
C ASN A 23 6.21 -17.42 15.31
N LEU A 24 6.31 -18.74 15.16
CA LEU A 24 6.75 -19.35 13.89
C LEU A 24 5.70 -19.20 12.78
N LEU A 25 4.41 -19.31 13.11
CA LEU A 25 3.32 -19.11 12.15
C LEU A 25 3.16 -17.65 11.74
N ILE A 26 3.36 -16.69 12.66
CA ILE A 26 3.31 -15.27 12.36
C ILE A 26 4.46 -14.90 11.42
N VAL A 27 5.67 -15.34 11.70
CA VAL A 27 6.86 -15.05 10.86
C VAL A 27 6.73 -15.66 9.47
N GLN A 28 6.22 -16.89 9.33
CA GLN A 28 6.01 -17.49 8.01
C GLN A 28 4.85 -16.86 7.23
N TYR A 29 3.81 -16.39 7.91
CA TYR A 29 2.69 -15.71 7.25
C TYR A 29 3.09 -14.33 6.73
N GLU A 30 3.92 -13.57 7.45
CA GLU A 30 4.42 -12.27 7.00
C GLU A 30 5.44 -12.38 5.87
N ALA A 31 6.26 -13.44 5.85
CA ALA A 31 7.32 -13.61 4.85
C ALA A 31 6.82 -13.95 3.44
N ASN A 32 5.57 -14.43 3.30
CA ASN A 32 5.06 -14.95 2.03
C ASN A 32 3.86 -14.20 1.46
N THR A 33 3.39 -13.09 2.06
CA THR A 33 2.24 -12.36 1.54
C THR A 33 2.65 -11.04 0.89
N PHE A 34 2.47 -10.98 -0.42
CA PHE A 34 2.65 -9.76 -1.23
C PHE A 34 1.69 -8.64 -0.80
N LYS A 35 0.53 -9.00 -0.24
CA LYS A 35 -0.46 -8.09 0.34
C LYS A 35 -0.75 -8.47 1.79
N PRO A 36 0.12 -8.15 2.75
CA PRO A 36 -0.04 -8.55 4.15
C PRO A 36 -1.24 -7.87 4.84
N TRP A 37 -1.73 -6.76 4.28
CA TRP A 37 -2.82 -5.99 4.88
C TRP A 37 -3.92 -5.70 3.86
N GLU A 38 -5.17 -5.98 4.23
CA GLU A 38 -6.34 -5.70 3.41
C GLU A 38 -7.26 -4.66 4.07
N TRP A 39 -7.96 -3.90 3.25
CA TRP A 39 -9.02 -3.03 3.70
C TRP A 39 -10.30 -3.84 3.95
N LYS A 40 -10.82 -3.82 5.18
CA LYS A 40 -12.13 -4.44 5.49
C LYS A 40 -13.30 -3.64 4.93
N LYS A 41 -13.13 -2.34 4.73
CA LYS A 41 -14.08 -1.45 4.08
C LYS A 41 -13.34 -0.65 3.03
N PRO A 42 -13.92 -0.40 1.86
CA PRO A 42 -13.31 0.40 0.81
C PRO A 42 -12.87 1.78 1.34
N PRO A 43 -11.64 2.23 1.10
CA PRO A 43 -11.19 3.54 1.52
C PRO A 43 -11.74 4.65 0.63
N MET A 44 -11.87 5.84 1.18
CA MET A 44 -12.02 7.08 0.46
C MET A 44 -10.63 7.63 0.10
N ILE A 45 -10.46 8.17 -1.11
CA ILE A 45 -9.23 8.84 -1.54
C ILE A 45 -9.47 10.35 -1.52
N ILE A 46 -8.55 11.12 -0.93
CA ILE A 46 -8.63 12.58 -0.87
C ILE A 46 -7.37 13.20 -1.47
N ASN A 47 -7.57 14.10 -2.43
CA ASN A 47 -6.52 14.92 -2.99
C ASN A 47 -6.17 16.08 -2.03
N CYS A 48 -5.17 15.90 -1.19
CA CYS A 48 -4.58 16.95 -0.38
C CYS A 48 -3.34 17.62 -1.04
N TYR A 49 -2.98 17.19 -2.25
CA TYR A 49 -1.93 17.81 -3.05
C TYR A 49 -2.39 19.16 -3.64
N GLY A 50 -3.67 19.26 -3.93
CA GLY A 50 -4.32 20.43 -4.53
C GLY A 50 -4.37 20.36 -6.07
N GLU A 51 -4.71 21.49 -6.69
CA GLU A 51 -4.99 21.61 -8.14
C GLU A 51 -3.85 21.16 -9.06
N ARG A 52 -2.60 21.20 -8.58
CA ARG A 52 -1.44 20.73 -9.36
C ARG A 52 -1.47 19.25 -9.66
N LEU A 53 -2.10 18.44 -8.82
CA LEU A 53 -2.32 17.03 -9.08
C LEU A 53 -3.66 16.88 -9.81
N SER A 54 -3.60 16.78 -11.12
CA SER A 54 -4.78 16.66 -11.97
C SER A 54 -5.64 15.44 -11.59
N PRO A 55 -6.99 15.57 -11.58
CA PRO A 55 -7.91 14.46 -11.43
C PRO A 55 -7.60 13.27 -12.35
N ASN A 56 -7.12 13.52 -13.56
CA ASN A 56 -6.78 12.46 -14.51
C ASN A 56 -5.65 11.53 -14.01
N TYR A 57 -4.63 12.06 -13.30
CA TYR A 57 -3.58 11.22 -12.71
C TYR A 57 -4.12 10.36 -11.58
N ILE A 58 -5.01 10.92 -10.75
CA ILE A 58 -5.65 10.17 -9.67
C ILE A 58 -6.51 9.07 -10.25
N ASN A 59 -7.38 9.39 -11.22
CA ASN A 59 -8.28 8.42 -11.85
C ASN A 59 -7.51 7.28 -12.52
N LYS A 60 -6.45 7.59 -13.27
CA LYS A 60 -5.62 6.56 -13.88
C LYS A 60 -5.08 5.55 -12.87
N SER A 61 -4.67 6.03 -11.70
CA SER A 61 -4.17 5.16 -10.62
C SER A 61 -5.30 4.38 -9.95
N VAL A 62 -6.44 5.01 -9.73
CA VAL A 62 -7.65 4.37 -9.17
C VAL A 62 -8.16 3.30 -10.11
N ASP A 63 -8.37 3.63 -11.37
CA ASP A 63 -8.90 2.70 -12.40
C ASP A 63 -7.99 1.49 -12.55
N PHE A 64 -6.66 1.71 -12.52
CA PHE A 64 -5.71 0.60 -12.53
C PHE A 64 -6.00 -0.39 -11.40
N TRP A 65 -6.12 0.09 -10.15
CA TRP A 65 -6.32 -0.80 -9.00
C TRP A 65 -7.73 -1.39 -8.95
N VAL A 66 -8.75 -0.64 -9.37
CA VAL A 66 -10.12 -1.17 -9.49
C VAL A 66 -10.18 -2.30 -10.52
N MET A 67 -9.49 -2.17 -11.68
CA MET A 67 -9.36 -3.25 -12.65
C MET A 67 -8.60 -4.47 -12.11
N LYS A 68 -7.80 -4.31 -11.06
CA LYS A 68 -7.13 -5.43 -10.36
C LYS A 68 -7.93 -6.00 -9.19
N GLY A 69 -9.18 -5.57 -9.03
CA GLY A 69 -10.12 -6.10 -8.02
C GLY A 69 -10.13 -5.34 -6.70
N GLU A 70 -9.40 -4.20 -6.60
CA GLU A 70 -9.47 -3.37 -5.40
C GLU A 70 -10.77 -2.56 -5.35
N ASN A 71 -11.33 -2.43 -4.15
CA ASN A 71 -12.52 -1.63 -3.92
C ASN A 71 -12.14 -0.27 -3.34
N ILE A 72 -12.58 0.81 -3.99
CA ILE A 72 -12.40 2.19 -3.55
C ILE A 72 -13.80 2.81 -3.45
N LEU A 73 -14.10 3.47 -2.30
CA LEU A 73 -15.42 3.98 -2.03
C LEU A 73 -15.77 5.15 -2.96
N PHE A 74 -14.94 6.18 -2.96
CA PHE A 74 -14.99 7.30 -3.88
C PHE A 74 -13.69 8.12 -3.81
N VAL A 75 -13.53 9.05 -4.75
CA VAL A 75 -12.41 9.98 -4.85
C VAL A 75 -12.92 11.40 -4.63
N GLU A 76 -12.31 12.11 -3.68
CA GLU A 76 -12.51 13.54 -3.47
C GLU A 76 -11.33 14.30 -4.04
N TYR A 77 -11.58 15.10 -5.06
CA TYR A 77 -10.52 15.83 -5.77
C TYR A 77 -10.16 17.16 -5.13
N GLU A 78 -11.10 17.74 -4.38
CA GLU A 78 -10.87 18.98 -3.67
C GLU A 78 -10.33 18.72 -2.27
N PRO A 79 -9.37 19.53 -1.78
CA PRO A 79 -8.82 19.34 -0.46
C PRO A 79 -9.85 19.57 0.65
N ILE A 80 -10.17 18.54 1.40
CA ILE A 80 -10.99 18.67 2.62
C ILE A 80 -10.11 19.25 3.73
N LYS A 81 -10.30 20.55 4.06
CA LYS A 81 -9.45 21.28 5.00
C LYS A 81 -9.24 20.56 6.32
N SER A 82 -10.29 20.02 6.94
CA SER A 82 -10.22 19.32 8.24
C SER A 82 -9.35 18.04 8.20
N LEU A 83 -9.23 17.39 7.05
CA LEU A 83 -8.44 16.17 6.85
C LEU A 83 -7.04 16.49 6.31
N CYS A 84 -6.91 17.48 5.42
CA CYS A 84 -5.65 17.79 4.76
C CYS A 84 -4.67 18.60 5.62
N THR A 85 -5.15 19.40 6.58
CA THR A 85 -4.28 20.16 7.49
C THR A 85 -3.46 19.27 8.42
N LYS A 86 -3.95 18.08 8.75
CA LYS A 86 -3.27 17.11 9.62
C LYS A 86 -2.38 16.15 8.83
N ARG A 87 -1.34 16.69 8.17
CA ARG A 87 -0.46 15.93 7.26
C ARG A 87 0.17 14.68 7.87
N ASN A 88 0.58 14.73 9.13
CA ASN A 88 1.27 13.63 9.79
C ASN A 88 0.30 12.63 10.45
N THR A 89 -1.00 12.93 10.47
CA THR A 89 -2.01 12.05 11.05
C THR A 89 -2.63 11.18 9.96
N ILE A 90 -2.62 9.87 10.17
CA ILE A 90 -3.33 8.92 9.32
C ILE A 90 -4.77 8.82 9.82
N SER A 91 -5.72 9.16 8.95
CA SER A 91 -7.15 9.14 9.25
C SER A 91 -7.75 7.79 8.91
N ASN A 92 -8.67 7.29 9.73
CA ASN A 92 -9.32 6.01 9.51
C ASN A 92 -10.22 6.06 8.27
N GLY A 93 -10.17 5.00 7.45
CA GLY A 93 -10.99 4.86 6.24
C GLY A 93 -10.52 5.73 5.06
N VAL A 94 -9.36 6.39 5.17
CA VAL A 94 -8.94 7.41 4.19
C VAL A 94 -7.52 7.18 3.70
N ILE A 95 -7.33 7.34 2.39
CA ILE A 95 -6.03 7.50 1.72
C ILE A 95 -5.91 8.97 1.33
N LYS A 96 -4.92 9.69 1.85
CA LYS A 96 -4.66 11.10 1.52
C LYS A 96 -3.42 11.23 0.67
N ILE A 97 -3.50 12.03 -0.40
CA ILE A 97 -2.38 12.29 -1.31
C ILE A 97 -1.85 13.69 -1.05
N TYR A 98 -0.56 13.81 -0.75
CA TYR A 98 0.11 15.07 -0.43
C TYR A 98 1.29 15.35 -1.34
N GLU A 99 1.57 16.62 -1.53
CA GLU A 99 2.89 17.04 -1.99
C GLU A 99 3.93 16.81 -0.87
N GLY A 100 4.92 15.99 -1.14
CA GLY A 100 6.05 15.78 -0.24
C GLY A 100 7.12 16.84 -0.48
N LYS A 101 7.56 17.51 0.59
CA LYS A 101 8.76 18.36 0.59
C LYS A 101 10.00 17.48 0.79
N ASP A 102 11.19 17.97 0.47
CA ASP A 102 12.43 17.20 0.60
C ASP A 102 12.65 16.58 1.98
N ILE A 103 12.30 17.29 3.05
CA ILE A 103 12.35 16.79 4.43
C ILE A 103 11.42 15.58 4.69
N THR A 104 10.47 15.31 3.81
CA THR A 104 9.54 14.18 3.93
C THR A 104 10.23 12.85 3.59
N PHE A 105 11.31 12.91 2.82
CA PHE A 105 11.98 11.76 2.22
C PHE A 105 13.36 11.54 2.85
N ASP A 106 13.69 10.28 3.10
CA ASP A 106 14.98 9.90 3.70
C ASP A 106 16.15 9.97 2.67
N SER A 107 15.82 10.07 1.39
CA SER A 107 16.80 10.10 0.31
C SER A 107 16.35 10.99 -0.85
N HIS A 108 17.29 11.66 -1.51
CA HIS A 108 17.03 12.40 -2.74
C HIS A 108 16.54 11.51 -3.91
N LYS A 109 16.80 10.20 -3.84
CA LYS A 109 16.36 9.23 -4.85
C LYS A 109 14.91 8.78 -4.63
N THR A 110 14.34 9.00 -3.44
CA THR A 110 12.96 8.62 -3.14
C THR A 110 12.01 9.65 -3.73
N LEU A 111 11.16 9.25 -4.67
CA LEU A 111 10.24 10.12 -5.40
C LEU A 111 8.82 10.07 -4.81
N GLY A 112 8.45 8.96 -4.21
CA GLY A 112 7.21 8.73 -3.51
C GLY A 112 7.43 8.07 -2.16
N LEU A 113 6.50 8.23 -1.25
CA LEU A 113 6.52 7.61 0.07
C LEU A 113 5.09 7.40 0.56
N THR A 114 4.76 6.17 0.90
CA THR A 114 3.48 5.86 1.52
C THR A 114 3.66 5.49 2.98
N LYS A 115 3.08 6.29 3.88
CA LYS A 115 2.93 5.98 5.30
C LYS A 115 1.57 5.36 5.53
N ARG A 116 1.53 4.16 6.10
CA ARG A 116 0.29 3.41 6.34
C ARG A 116 0.13 3.04 7.81
N LYS A 117 -1.13 2.91 8.22
CA LYS A 117 -1.52 2.38 9.52
C LYS A 117 -2.34 1.11 9.28
N ALA A 118 -1.90 0.03 9.87
CA ALA A 118 -2.61 -1.25 9.84
C ALA A 118 -2.72 -1.81 11.26
N SER A 119 -3.65 -2.73 11.45
CA SER A 119 -3.90 -3.45 12.69
C SER A 119 -4.10 -4.92 12.38
N ILE A 120 -3.59 -5.80 13.22
CA ILE A 120 -3.75 -7.25 13.10
C ILE A 120 -5.24 -7.63 13.08
N THR A 121 -6.07 -6.93 13.83
CA THR A 121 -7.51 -7.23 13.95
C THR A 121 -8.37 -6.58 12.87
N THR A 122 -8.00 -5.38 12.42
CA THR A 122 -8.83 -4.57 11.50
C THR A 122 -8.27 -4.43 10.10
N GLY A 123 -7.08 -4.95 9.82
CA GLY A 123 -6.39 -4.77 8.53
C GLY A 123 -5.92 -3.34 8.32
N MET A 124 -5.95 -2.87 7.09
CA MET A 124 -5.62 -1.48 6.75
C MET A 124 -6.60 -0.51 7.42
N VAL A 125 -6.07 0.51 8.06
CA VAL A 125 -6.83 1.53 8.78
C VAL A 125 -6.83 2.86 8.02
N GLY A 126 -5.70 3.23 7.44
CA GLY A 126 -5.54 4.49 6.71
C GLY A 126 -4.14 4.60 6.09
N ALA A 127 -3.98 5.54 5.15
CA ALA A 127 -2.67 5.83 4.56
C ALA A 127 -2.52 7.30 4.15
N ASN A 128 -1.27 7.77 4.14
CA ASN A 128 -0.88 9.03 3.54
C ASN A 128 0.17 8.76 2.47
N ILE A 129 -0.11 9.17 1.25
CA ILE A 129 0.81 9.13 0.11
C ILE A 129 1.48 10.50 -0.01
N TYR A 130 2.78 10.54 -0.16
CA TYR A 130 3.57 11.74 -0.40
C TYR A 130 4.29 11.59 -1.74
N ILE A 131 4.04 12.50 -2.68
CA ILE A 131 4.75 12.56 -3.96
C ILE A 131 5.68 13.77 -3.91
N ARG A 132 6.96 13.57 -4.21
CA ARG A 132 7.96 14.64 -4.22
C ARG A 132 7.52 15.78 -5.15
N SER A 133 7.70 17.01 -4.71
CA SER A 133 7.37 18.20 -5.50
C SER A 133 7.99 18.14 -6.90
N GLY A 134 7.20 18.43 -7.92
CA GLY A 134 7.62 18.37 -9.32
C GLY A 134 7.66 16.98 -9.96
N HIS A 135 7.40 15.90 -9.22
CA HIS A 135 7.52 14.51 -9.72
C HIS A 135 6.18 13.78 -9.89
N TYR A 136 5.04 14.47 -9.74
CA TYR A 136 3.71 13.86 -9.84
C TYR A 136 3.37 13.33 -11.25
N THR A 137 4.07 13.81 -12.29
CA THR A 137 3.89 13.35 -13.68
C THR A 137 4.70 12.11 -14.04
N ILE A 138 5.56 11.63 -13.15
CA ILE A 138 6.34 10.42 -13.41
C ILE A 138 5.38 9.23 -13.60
N LYS A 139 5.58 8.54 -14.72
CA LYS A 139 4.77 7.39 -15.11
C LYS A 139 4.71 6.37 -13.96
N ASN A 140 3.52 5.94 -13.61
CA ASN A 140 3.23 4.91 -12.61
C ASN A 140 3.58 5.24 -11.15
N LEU A 141 4.21 6.38 -10.84
CA LEU A 141 4.62 6.70 -9.48
C LEU A 141 3.42 6.72 -8.51
N LEU A 142 2.35 7.48 -8.84
CA LEU A 142 1.15 7.52 -7.99
C LEU A 142 0.46 6.15 -7.91
N THR A 143 0.44 5.39 -9.01
CA THR A 143 -0.15 4.05 -9.04
C THR A 143 0.62 3.09 -8.12
N HIS A 144 1.95 3.16 -8.11
CA HIS A 144 2.81 2.41 -7.20
C HIS A 144 2.54 2.75 -5.74
N GLU A 145 2.57 4.05 -5.40
CA GLU A 145 2.31 4.50 -4.02
C GLU A 145 0.88 4.16 -3.56
N MET A 146 -0.08 4.19 -4.47
CA MET A 146 -1.45 3.75 -4.18
C MET A 146 -1.50 2.25 -3.88
N GLY A 147 -0.69 1.44 -4.55
CA GLY A 147 -0.52 0.03 -4.21
C GLY A 147 -0.08 -0.19 -2.77
N HIS A 148 0.91 0.60 -2.30
CA HIS A 148 1.30 0.57 -0.89
C HIS A 148 0.16 0.98 0.03
N ALA A 149 -0.59 2.03 -0.33
CA ALA A 149 -1.76 2.46 0.44
C ALA A 149 -2.89 1.42 0.46
N LEU A 150 -2.98 0.56 -0.55
CA LEU A 150 -3.91 -0.56 -0.63
C LEU A 150 -3.42 -1.83 0.09
N GLY A 151 -2.18 -1.82 0.60
CA GLY A 151 -1.63 -2.89 1.42
C GLY A 151 -0.52 -3.71 0.76
N TYR A 152 -0.18 -3.45 -0.50
CA TYR A 152 0.85 -4.18 -1.24
C TYR A 152 2.26 -3.81 -0.79
N THR A 153 3.17 -4.76 -0.87
CA THR A 153 4.61 -4.60 -0.65
C THR A 153 5.37 -4.58 -1.97
N HIS A 154 6.65 -4.29 -1.94
CA HIS A 154 7.50 -4.35 -3.12
C HIS A 154 7.63 -5.77 -3.67
N VAL A 155 7.76 -5.85 -5.00
CA VAL A 155 8.09 -7.07 -5.74
C VAL A 155 9.30 -6.78 -6.62
N ASN A 156 10.38 -7.51 -6.43
CA ASN A 156 11.61 -7.32 -7.22
C ASN A 156 11.55 -8.08 -8.56
N ILE A 157 10.51 -7.80 -9.35
CA ILE A 157 10.32 -8.37 -10.70
C ILE A 157 10.19 -7.22 -11.69
N ARG A 158 11.10 -7.15 -12.65
CA ARG A 158 11.10 -6.11 -13.68
C ARG A 158 9.76 -6.07 -14.44
N GLY A 159 9.23 -4.89 -14.65
CA GLY A 159 7.94 -4.66 -15.29
C GLY A 159 6.74 -4.76 -14.36
N HIS A 160 6.92 -5.14 -13.09
CA HIS A 160 5.84 -5.16 -12.12
C HIS A 160 5.59 -3.75 -11.55
N ILE A 161 4.31 -3.36 -11.41
CA ILE A 161 3.95 -2.02 -10.89
C ILE A 161 4.51 -1.76 -9.49
N MET A 162 4.66 -2.79 -8.67
CA MET A 162 5.23 -2.70 -7.31
C MET A 162 6.75 -2.91 -7.27
N HIS A 163 7.47 -2.74 -8.40
CA HIS A 163 8.93 -2.77 -8.39
C HIS A 163 9.50 -1.56 -7.62
N PRO A 164 10.52 -1.72 -6.74
CA PRO A 164 11.03 -0.61 -5.91
C PRO A 164 11.78 0.48 -6.70
N ILE A 165 12.18 0.18 -7.93
CA ILE A 165 12.92 1.11 -8.80
C ILE A 165 11.99 1.61 -9.91
N THR A 166 11.76 2.92 -9.95
CA THR A 166 10.77 3.56 -10.86
C THR A 166 11.02 3.25 -12.34
N GLU A 167 12.29 3.23 -12.77
CA GLU A 167 12.67 2.96 -14.15
C GLU A 167 12.41 1.50 -14.58
N LEU A 168 12.23 0.61 -13.63
CA LEU A 168 11.94 -0.80 -13.86
C LEU A 168 10.45 -1.15 -13.66
N MET A 169 9.62 -0.17 -13.30
CA MET A 169 8.17 -0.33 -13.23
C MET A 169 7.53 -0.30 -14.62
N ASP A 170 6.48 -1.08 -14.77
CA ASP A 170 5.52 -0.97 -15.87
C ASP A 170 4.11 -1.08 -15.29
N ASP A 171 3.07 -1.05 -16.14
CA ASP A 171 1.66 -1.19 -15.78
C ASP A 171 1.20 -2.66 -15.64
N LYS A 172 2.16 -3.57 -15.42
CA LYS A 172 1.87 -4.99 -15.21
C LYS A 172 1.68 -5.29 -13.71
N PHE A 173 0.70 -6.10 -13.44
CA PHE A 173 0.40 -6.57 -12.10
C PHE A 173 -0.06 -8.02 -12.12
N TRP A 174 0.53 -8.83 -11.28
CA TRP A 174 0.08 -10.18 -10.93
C TRP A 174 0.43 -10.47 -9.47
N ILE A 175 -0.22 -11.41 -8.87
CA ILE A 175 0.11 -11.89 -7.52
C ILE A 175 1.21 -12.95 -7.68
N PRO A 176 2.40 -12.73 -7.09
CA PRO A 176 3.52 -13.67 -7.20
C PRO A 176 3.29 -14.98 -6.46
#